data_50158438f5ca49c684e0df593fdc1ac1
#
_entry.id   50158438f5ca49c684e0df593fdc1ac1
#
_cell.length_a   1.000
_cell.length_b   1.000
_cell.length_c   1.000
_cell.angle_alpha   90.00
_cell.angle_beta   90.00
_cell.angle_gamma   90.00
#
_symmetry.space_group_name_H-M   'P 1'
#
loop_
_entity.id
_entity.type
_entity.pdbx_description
1 polymer ?
#
loop_
_entity_poly.entity_id
_entity_poly.type
_entity_poly.pdbx_seq_one_letter_code
_entity_poly.pdbx_strand_id
1 'polypeptide(L)'
;MENTKQKELQTTATFNAPLVLIWEAWSDPEKVVNWWGPTGFSTTIHEMDFREGGEWNLTLHGPTGTNYPNRSIYKEIIPLKKIVFEHFNPHFIATILFESKEGGTEIQWNMFFDSPEQFDIIVTAHKADEGQKQNIERLQNYIQQLLDEGKFQD
;
A
#
# COMPACT_ATOMS: atom_id res chain seq x y z
N MET A 1 2.10 4.81 -34.68
CA MET A 1 1.05 4.06 -34.00
C MET A 1 1.26 4.05 -32.49
N GLU A 2 0.29 4.48 -31.82
CA GLU A 2 0.37 4.63 -30.40
C GLU A 2 0.30 3.28 -29.66
N ASN A 3 1.19 3.08 -28.74
CA ASN A 3 1.15 1.89 -27.91
C ASN A 3 0.20 2.13 -26.74
N THR A 4 -0.91 1.39 -26.73
CA THR A 4 -1.93 1.57 -25.72
C THR A 4 -1.82 0.57 -24.57
N LYS A 5 -0.76 -0.24 -24.55
CA LYS A 5 -0.60 -1.22 -23.48
C LYS A 5 -0.39 -0.51 -22.16
N GLN A 6 -1.04 -1.06 -21.14
CA GLN A 6 -1.03 -0.47 -19.80
C GLN A 6 0.24 -0.79 -19.04
N LYS A 7 0.74 0.19 -18.30
CA LYS A 7 1.88 0.02 -17.39
C LYS A 7 1.56 0.46 -15.97
N GLU A 8 0.37 0.96 -15.76
CA GLU A 8 -0.02 1.52 -14.46
C GLU A 8 -1.26 0.82 -13.94
N LEU A 9 -1.22 0.41 -12.68
CA LEU A 9 -2.38 -0.09 -11.96
C LEU A 9 -2.80 0.99 -10.96
N GLN A 10 -4.03 1.47 -11.07
CA GLN A 10 -4.53 2.55 -10.24
C GLN A 10 -5.81 2.14 -9.56
N THR A 11 -5.91 2.39 -8.26
CA THR A 11 -7.10 2.09 -7.47
C THR A 11 -7.37 3.26 -6.52
N THR A 12 -8.63 3.61 -6.38
CA THR A 12 -9.08 4.66 -5.46
C THR A 12 -9.90 4.01 -4.36
N ALA A 13 -9.70 4.46 -3.12
CA ALA A 13 -10.43 3.93 -1.97
C ALA A 13 -10.84 5.06 -1.04
N THR A 14 -11.99 4.90 -0.40
CA THR A 14 -12.51 5.89 0.55
C THR A 14 -12.66 5.26 1.93
N PHE A 15 -12.53 6.11 2.95
CA PHE A 15 -12.58 5.68 4.34
C PHE A 15 -13.43 6.68 5.12
N ASN A 16 -14.28 6.17 6.01
CA ASN A 16 -15.08 7.02 6.90
C ASN A 16 -14.27 7.36 8.16
N ALA A 17 -13.11 7.97 7.95
CA ALA A 17 -12.18 8.26 9.02
C ALA A 17 -11.35 9.48 8.65
N PRO A 18 -10.84 10.21 9.65
CA PRO A 18 -10.07 11.43 9.36
C PRO A 18 -8.73 11.10 8.71
N LEU A 19 -8.24 12.07 7.94
CA LEU A 19 -7.01 11.94 7.17
C LEU A 19 -5.82 11.54 8.04
N VAL A 20 -5.71 12.10 9.24
CA VAL A 20 -4.57 11.80 10.10
C VAL A 20 -4.53 10.32 10.49
N LEU A 21 -5.69 9.72 10.70
CA LEU A 21 -5.73 8.28 11.04
C LEU A 21 -5.28 7.43 9.87
N ILE A 22 -5.73 7.78 8.66
CA ILE A 22 -5.31 7.04 7.47
C ILE A 22 -3.82 7.21 7.24
N TRP A 23 -3.30 8.42 7.40
CA TRP A 23 -1.88 8.67 7.25
C TRP A 23 -1.06 7.84 8.25
N GLU A 24 -1.50 7.78 9.51
CA GLU A 24 -0.80 7.00 10.52
C GLU A 24 -0.79 5.50 10.19
N ALA A 25 -1.88 5.02 9.59
CA ALA A 25 -1.95 3.61 9.21
C ALA A 25 -0.88 3.26 8.18
N TRP A 26 -0.44 4.21 7.37
CA TRP A 26 0.59 4.01 6.36
C TRP A 26 2.00 4.33 6.87
N SER A 27 2.12 5.11 7.93
CA SER A 27 3.43 5.63 8.35
C SER A 27 3.95 5.02 9.65
N ASP A 28 3.10 4.35 10.41
CA ASP A 28 3.48 3.76 11.69
C ASP A 28 3.63 2.25 11.52
N PRO A 29 4.85 1.70 11.74
CA PRO A 29 5.07 0.26 11.53
C PRO A 29 4.17 -0.61 12.41
N GLU A 30 3.81 -0.14 13.62
CA GLU A 30 2.91 -0.90 14.48
C GLU A 30 1.50 -1.00 13.89
N LYS A 31 1.15 -0.07 13.01
CA LYS A 31 -0.14 -0.12 12.33
C LYS A 31 -0.04 -0.87 11.00
N VAL A 32 1.04 -0.66 10.25
CA VAL A 32 1.21 -1.28 8.94
C VAL A 32 1.14 -2.81 9.04
N VAL A 33 1.71 -3.41 10.08
CA VAL A 33 1.75 -4.87 10.22
C VAL A 33 0.35 -5.49 10.32
N ASN A 34 -0.66 -4.71 10.65
CA ASN A 34 -2.01 -5.22 10.86
C ASN A 34 -2.82 -5.35 9.58
N TRP A 35 -2.42 -4.69 8.50
CA TRP A 35 -3.23 -4.70 7.29
C TRP A 35 -2.44 -4.91 6.01
N TRP A 36 -1.11 -4.83 6.05
CA TRP A 36 -0.31 -4.93 4.83
C TRP A 36 -0.34 -6.35 4.27
N GLY A 37 -0.51 -6.44 2.94
CA GLY A 37 -0.55 -7.72 2.23
C GLY A 37 -1.96 -8.16 1.86
N PRO A 38 -2.06 -9.09 0.92
CA PRO A 38 -3.38 -9.62 0.51
C PRO A 38 -4.01 -10.47 1.60
N THR A 39 -5.27 -10.82 1.39
CA THR A 39 -6.01 -11.65 2.32
C THR A 39 -5.26 -12.95 2.61
N GLY A 40 -5.17 -13.31 3.88
CA GLY A 40 -4.52 -14.55 4.30
C GLY A 40 -3.03 -14.42 4.56
N PHE A 41 -2.44 -13.26 4.27
CA PHE A 41 -1.03 -13.02 4.52
C PHE A 41 -0.83 -12.30 5.84
N SER A 42 0.33 -12.53 6.46
CA SER A 42 0.78 -11.72 7.58
C SER A 42 2.12 -11.08 7.22
N THR A 43 2.54 -10.11 8.02
CA THR A 43 3.70 -9.30 7.70
C THR A 43 4.63 -9.19 8.89
N THR A 44 5.93 -9.38 8.65
CA THR A 44 6.98 -9.04 9.62
C THR A 44 7.76 -7.88 9.03
N ILE A 45 7.82 -6.76 9.75
CA ILE A 45 8.61 -5.60 9.31
C ILE A 45 9.99 -5.69 9.94
N HIS A 46 11.03 -5.73 9.09
CA HIS A 46 12.41 -5.79 9.55
C HIS A 46 12.98 -4.39 9.73
N GLU A 47 12.56 -3.46 8.88
CA GLU A 47 12.99 -2.08 8.95
C GLU A 47 11.93 -1.22 8.28
N MET A 48 11.61 -0.09 8.90
CA MET A 48 10.72 0.89 8.28
C MET A 48 11.19 2.27 8.70
N ASP A 49 12.09 2.82 7.89
CA ASP A 49 12.67 4.14 8.13
C ASP A 49 11.86 5.14 7.32
N PHE A 50 10.81 5.69 7.91
CA PHE A 50 9.82 6.47 7.19
C PHE A 50 10.32 7.90 6.96
N ARG A 51 11.21 8.02 5.99
CA ARG A 51 11.74 9.30 5.52
C ARG A 51 12.24 9.11 4.10
N GLU A 52 12.40 10.21 3.39
CA GLU A 52 12.93 10.13 2.03
C GLU A 52 14.32 9.50 2.07
N GLY A 53 14.52 8.49 1.22
CA GLY A 53 15.75 7.72 1.19
C GLY A 53 15.79 6.57 2.18
N GLY A 54 14.79 6.44 3.06
CA GLY A 54 14.77 5.38 4.06
C GLY A 54 14.37 4.05 3.50
N GLU A 55 14.80 2.97 4.16
CA GLU A 55 14.50 1.60 3.74
C GLU A 55 13.20 1.12 4.37
N TRP A 56 12.47 0.34 3.61
CA TRP A 56 11.25 -0.32 4.09
C TRP A 56 11.34 -1.78 3.69
N ASN A 57 11.78 -2.61 4.63
CA ASN A 57 12.04 -4.03 4.39
C ASN A 57 11.10 -4.87 5.24
N LEU A 58 10.44 -5.82 4.60
CA LEU A 58 9.49 -6.67 5.29
C LEU A 58 9.44 -8.04 4.64
N THR A 59 8.83 -9.00 5.32
CA THR A 59 8.54 -10.30 4.75
C THR A 59 7.04 -10.54 4.84
N LEU A 60 6.44 -10.90 3.71
CA LEU A 60 5.06 -11.36 3.68
C LEU A 60 5.05 -12.87 3.89
N HIS A 61 4.21 -13.31 4.82
CA HIS A 61 4.05 -14.75 5.11
C HIS A 61 2.74 -15.21 4.49
N GLY A 62 2.85 -16.07 3.48
CA GLY A 62 1.67 -16.56 2.78
C GLY A 62 0.93 -17.61 3.57
N PRO A 63 -0.32 -17.88 3.19
CA PRO A 63 -1.17 -18.84 3.91
C PRO A 63 -0.68 -20.27 3.84
N THR A 64 0.19 -20.60 2.88
CA THR A 64 0.75 -21.94 2.75
C THR A 64 2.14 -22.08 3.35
N GLY A 65 2.61 -21.04 4.07
CA GLY A 65 3.92 -21.09 4.72
C GLY A 65 5.06 -20.52 3.89
N THR A 66 4.80 -20.06 2.69
CA THR A 66 5.83 -19.46 1.84
C THR A 66 6.10 -18.02 2.29
N ASN A 67 7.38 -17.67 2.37
CA ASN A 67 7.80 -16.33 2.77
C ASN A 67 8.26 -15.55 1.55
N TYR A 68 7.83 -14.29 1.48
CA TYR A 68 8.14 -13.40 0.36
C TYR A 68 8.84 -12.15 0.90
N PRO A 69 10.18 -12.10 0.84
CA PRO A 69 10.88 -10.90 1.28
C PRO A 69 10.64 -9.75 0.32
N ASN A 70 10.45 -8.57 0.89
CA ASN A 70 10.14 -7.35 0.14
C ASN A 70 11.09 -6.25 0.57
N ARG A 71 11.62 -5.51 -0.40
CA ARG A 71 12.48 -4.37 -0.13
C ARG A 71 11.98 -3.17 -0.90
N SER A 72 11.90 -2.03 -0.24
CA SER A 72 11.51 -0.78 -0.86
C SER A 72 12.32 0.37 -0.29
N ILE A 73 12.38 1.47 -1.03
CA ILE A 73 13.00 2.71 -0.55
C ILE A 73 11.97 3.82 -0.75
N TYR A 74 11.74 4.62 0.31
CA TYR A 74 10.87 5.78 0.21
C TYR A 74 11.55 6.83 -0.65
N LYS A 75 10.87 7.29 -1.70
CA LYS A 75 11.42 8.27 -2.63
C LYS A 75 10.92 9.66 -2.35
N GLU A 76 9.68 9.78 -1.91
CA GLU A 76 9.11 11.09 -1.62
C GLU A 76 8.05 10.93 -0.54
N ILE A 77 8.06 11.82 0.45
CA ILE A 77 7.06 11.85 1.50
C ILE A 77 6.64 13.29 1.71
N ILE A 78 5.36 13.56 1.47
CA ILE A 78 4.78 14.86 1.78
C ILE A 78 3.73 14.59 2.84
N PRO A 79 3.94 15.03 4.08
CA PRO A 79 3.06 14.67 5.20
C PRO A 79 1.60 14.95 4.90
N LEU A 80 0.77 13.94 5.15
CA LEU A 80 -0.68 14.00 4.99
C LEU A 80 -1.13 14.15 3.53
N LYS A 81 -0.21 14.00 2.56
CA LYS A 81 -0.55 14.19 1.16
C LYS A 81 -0.05 13.10 0.24
N LYS A 82 1.18 12.61 0.44
CA LYS A 82 1.77 11.77 -0.60
C LYS A 82 2.87 10.89 -0.05
N ILE A 83 2.88 9.63 -0.47
CA ILE A 83 3.98 8.70 -0.25
C ILE A 83 4.35 8.10 -1.59
N VAL A 84 5.64 8.13 -1.94
CA VAL A 84 6.16 7.44 -3.12
C VAL A 84 7.24 6.48 -2.64
N PHE A 85 7.13 5.20 -3.03
CA PHE A 85 8.20 4.27 -2.74
C PHE A 85 8.54 3.45 -3.97
N GLU A 86 9.81 3.06 -4.05
CA GLU A 86 10.31 2.20 -5.12
C GLU A 86 10.47 0.79 -4.55
N HIS A 87 9.79 -0.16 -5.16
CA HIS A 87 9.82 -1.57 -4.76
C HIS A 87 10.74 -2.33 -5.68
N PHE A 88 11.51 -3.25 -5.12
CA PHE A 88 12.45 -4.07 -5.90
C PHE A 88 12.02 -5.53 -5.88
N ASN A 89 12.14 -6.16 -7.04
CA ASN A 89 11.96 -7.58 -7.26
C ASN A 89 10.54 -8.07 -6.84
N PRO A 90 9.52 -7.72 -7.59
CA PRO A 90 9.57 -7.05 -8.89
C PRO A 90 9.71 -5.55 -8.74
N HIS A 91 10.22 -4.90 -9.77
CA HIS A 91 10.40 -3.46 -9.74
C HIS A 91 9.14 -2.72 -10.12
N PHE A 92 8.74 -1.80 -9.27
CA PHE A 92 7.69 -0.83 -9.59
C PHE A 92 7.83 0.38 -8.67
N ILE A 93 7.20 1.46 -9.07
CA ILE A 93 7.11 2.68 -8.26
C ILE A 93 5.66 2.81 -7.81
N ALA A 94 5.44 2.92 -6.52
CA ALA A 94 4.11 3.11 -5.97
C ALA A 94 3.95 4.55 -5.50
N THR A 95 2.80 5.14 -5.82
CA THR A 95 2.44 6.48 -5.36
C THR A 95 1.09 6.39 -4.68
N ILE A 96 1.03 6.86 -3.44
CA ILE A 96 -0.21 6.93 -2.68
C ILE A 96 -0.50 8.39 -2.40
N LEU A 97 -1.64 8.87 -2.92
CA LEU A 97 -2.09 10.23 -2.68
C LEU A 97 -3.21 10.20 -1.64
N PHE A 98 -3.17 11.14 -0.73
CA PHE A 98 -4.12 11.25 0.38
C PHE A 98 -4.88 12.55 0.25
N GLU A 99 -6.20 12.50 0.40
CA GLU A 99 -7.01 13.71 0.31
C GLU A 99 -8.18 13.62 1.28
N SER A 100 -8.37 14.70 2.05
CA SER A 100 -9.53 14.82 2.91
C SER A 100 -10.77 15.10 2.05
N LYS A 101 -11.83 14.36 2.29
CA LYS A 101 -13.10 14.52 1.58
C LYS A 101 -14.20 14.73 2.60
N GLU A 102 -15.32 15.27 2.15
CA GLU A 102 -16.48 15.40 3.02
C GLU A 102 -16.85 14.03 3.55
N GLY A 103 -16.85 13.88 4.88
CA GLY A 103 -17.19 12.62 5.53
C GLY A 103 -16.05 11.65 5.69
N GLY A 104 -14.81 12.02 5.29
CA GLY A 104 -13.71 11.08 5.48
C GLY A 104 -12.48 11.39 4.66
N THR A 105 -11.87 10.34 4.14
CA THR A 105 -10.59 10.42 3.43
C THR A 105 -10.65 9.57 2.17
N GLU A 106 -9.99 10.04 1.12
CA GLU A 106 -9.81 9.27 -0.09
C GLU A 106 -8.32 9.05 -0.32
N ILE A 107 -7.94 7.83 -0.73
CA ILE A 107 -6.59 7.59 -1.22
C ILE A 107 -6.65 7.15 -2.67
N GLN A 108 -5.59 7.47 -3.39
CA GLN A 108 -5.39 6.99 -4.75
C GLN A 108 -4.05 6.25 -4.74
N TRP A 109 -4.09 4.97 -5.07
CA TRP A 109 -2.92 4.09 -4.97
C TRP A 109 -2.55 3.63 -6.36
N ASN A 110 -1.42 4.12 -6.86
CA ASN A 110 -0.93 3.81 -8.20
C ASN A 110 0.34 2.98 -8.11
N MET A 111 0.46 2.01 -9.01
CA MET A 111 1.68 1.22 -9.17
C MET A 111 2.11 1.33 -10.62
N PHE A 112 3.33 1.82 -10.85
CA PHE A 112 3.90 1.94 -12.18
C PHE A 112 4.94 0.85 -12.39
N PHE A 113 4.79 0.10 -13.48
CA PHE A 113 5.71 -0.97 -13.85
C PHE A 113 6.61 -0.51 -14.99
N ASP A 114 7.75 -1.18 -15.17
CA ASP A 114 8.77 -0.75 -16.13
C ASP A 114 8.31 -0.83 -17.58
N SER A 115 7.41 -1.78 -17.88
CA SER A 115 6.97 -2.01 -19.24
C SER A 115 5.59 -2.65 -19.23
N PRO A 116 4.89 -2.61 -20.36
CA PRO A 116 3.62 -3.37 -20.48
C PRO A 116 3.82 -4.87 -20.24
N GLU A 117 4.99 -5.40 -20.60
CA GLU A 117 5.28 -6.82 -20.38
C GLU A 117 5.37 -7.12 -18.88
N GLN A 118 6.03 -6.26 -18.11
CA GLN A 118 6.10 -6.43 -16.66
C GLN A 118 4.73 -6.28 -16.04
N PHE A 119 3.94 -5.33 -16.52
CA PHE A 119 2.57 -5.16 -16.06
C PHE A 119 1.79 -6.47 -16.25
N ASP A 120 1.88 -7.06 -17.44
CA ASP A 120 1.15 -8.29 -17.74
C ASP A 120 1.57 -9.43 -16.82
N ILE A 121 2.87 -9.58 -16.56
CA ILE A 121 3.36 -10.64 -15.70
C ILE A 121 2.84 -10.46 -14.28
N ILE A 122 2.97 -9.26 -13.74
CA ILE A 122 2.67 -9.02 -12.32
C ILE A 122 1.18 -8.89 -12.09
N VAL A 123 0.47 -8.17 -12.94
CA VAL A 123 -0.95 -7.92 -12.74
C VAL A 123 -1.79 -9.08 -13.23
N THR A 124 -1.54 -9.55 -14.46
CA THR A 124 -2.37 -10.58 -15.06
C THR A 124 -2.02 -11.97 -14.54
N ALA A 125 -0.74 -12.32 -14.55
CA ALA A 125 -0.32 -13.66 -14.16
C ALA A 125 -0.28 -13.85 -12.64
N HIS A 126 0.16 -12.83 -11.90
CA HIS A 126 0.30 -12.90 -10.45
C HIS A 126 -0.81 -12.18 -9.70
N LYS A 127 -1.78 -11.63 -10.43
CA LYS A 127 -3.01 -11.05 -9.87
C LYS A 127 -2.76 -9.93 -8.86
N ALA A 128 -1.81 -9.05 -9.17
CA ALA A 128 -1.48 -7.93 -8.29
C ALA A 128 -2.67 -6.98 -8.11
N ASP A 129 -3.56 -6.88 -9.11
CA ASP A 129 -4.75 -6.05 -9.00
C ASP A 129 -5.70 -6.57 -7.92
N GLU A 130 -5.89 -7.90 -7.87
CA GLU A 130 -6.69 -8.50 -6.81
C GLU A 130 -6.03 -8.32 -5.45
N GLY A 131 -4.71 -8.49 -5.41
CA GLY A 131 -3.95 -8.31 -4.17
C GLY A 131 -4.06 -6.89 -3.64
N GLN A 132 -4.00 -5.90 -4.53
CA GLN A 132 -4.15 -4.51 -4.12
C GLN A 132 -5.53 -4.24 -3.54
N LYS A 133 -6.58 -4.77 -4.19
CA LYS A 133 -7.95 -4.60 -3.69
C LYS A 133 -8.14 -5.27 -2.34
N GLN A 134 -7.60 -6.47 -2.17
CA GLN A 134 -7.67 -7.17 -0.89
C GLN A 134 -6.92 -6.41 0.19
N ASN A 135 -5.77 -5.85 -0.16
CA ASN A 135 -5.00 -5.05 0.77
C ASN A 135 -5.78 -3.82 1.23
N ILE A 136 -6.47 -3.16 0.31
CA ILE A 136 -7.30 -2.01 0.63
C ILE A 136 -8.47 -2.42 1.54
N GLU A 137 -9.10 -3.56 1.26
CA GLU A 137 -10.18 -4.05 2.13
C GLU A 137 -9.70 -4.32 3.54
N ARG A 138 -8.50 -4.88 3.67
CA ARG A 138 -7.91 -5.11 4.98
C ARG A 138 -7.67 -3.80 5.71
N LEU A 139 -7.20 -2.79 4.99
CA LEU A 139 -7.00 -1.47 5.58
C LEU A 139 -8.34 -0.88 6.03
N GLN A 140 -9.37 -0.98 5.19
CA GLN A 140 -10.70 -0.47 5.56
C GLN A 140 -11.23 -1.15 6.81
N ASN A 141 -11.07 -2.47 6.90
CA ASN A 141 -11.51 -3.23 8.07
C ASN A 141 -10.71 -2.85 9.31
N TYR A 142 -9.39 -2.68 9.15
CA TYR A 142 -8.53 -2.29 10.26
C TYR A 142 -8.89 -0.91 10.79
N ILE A 143 -9.13 0.05 9.90
CA ILE A 143 -9.54 1.40 10.28
C ILE A 143 -10.86 1.36 11.03
N GLN A 144 -11.83 0.57 10.55
CA GLN A 144 -13.12 0.44 11.23
C GLN A 144 -12.94 -0.16 12.62
N GLN A 145 -12.05 -1.15 12.73
CA GLN A 145 -11.74 -1.74 14.03
C GLN A 145 -11.18 -0.72 15.00
N LEU A 146 -10.26 0.14 14.54
CA LEU A 146 -9.70 1.18 15.39
C LEU A 146 -10.75 2.16 15.86
N LEU A 147 -11.68 2.52 14.97
CA LEU A 147 -12.77 3.41 15.33
C LEU A 147 -13.70 2.77 16.35
N ASP A 148 -14.04 1.49 16.12
CA ASP A 148 -14.96 0.75 17.02
C ASP A 148 -14.35 0.57 18.40
N GLU A 149 -13.03 0.43 18.49
CA GLU A 149 -12.34 0.23 19.76
C GLU A 149 -12.01 1.54 20.47
N GLY A 150 -12.30 2.68 19.81
CA GLY A 150 -11.96 3.98 20.38
C GLY A 150 -10.48 4.24 20.45
N LYS A 151 -9.71 3.62 19.58
CA LYS A 151 -8.25 3.73 19.61
C LYS A 151 -7.72 4.97 18.94
N PHE A 152 -8.59 5.75 18.31
CA PHE A 152 -8.22 7.01 17.71
C PHE A 152 -9.03 8.13 18.35
N GLN A 153 -8.34 9.21 18.72
CA GLN A 153 -8.97 10.39 19.29
C GLN A 153 -8.49 11.61 18.51
N ASP A 154 -9.43 12.46 18.16
CA ASP A 154 -9.15 13.69 17.44
C ASP A 154 -8.30 14.67 18.23
#